data_a53248b3ffa98e1a2c23f155cfb74c4d
#
_entry.id   a53248b3ffa98e1a2c23f155cfb74c4d
#
_cell.length_a   1.000
_cell.length_b   1.000
_cell.length_c   1.000
_cell.angle_alpha   90.00
_cell.angle_beta   90.00
_cell.angle_gamma   90.00
#
_symmetry.space_group_name_H-M   'P 1'
#
loop_
_entity.id
_entity.type
_entity.pdbx_description
1 polymer ?
#
loop_
_entity_poly.entity_id
_entity_poly.type
_entity_poly.pdbx_seq_one_letter_code
_entity_poly.pdbx_strand_id
1 'polypeptide(L)'
;VYDKHCLGLSKEEVEANLAAGKPWVIRLNIPREGTTTFHDEIYGDITVPNNELDDMILIKSDGFPTYNFANVIDDHLMEITHVVRGNEYLASAPKYNRLYEAFGWEIPVYVHCPLITDENHKKLSKRCGHASYEDLIEQGFVSEAVVNYVALLGWCPTDNREIFSLEELVEAFDYTHMS
;
A
#
# COMPACT_ATOMS: atom_id res chain seq x y z
N VAL A 1 -5.40 -18.42 -10.42
CA VAL A 1 -6.21 -17.31 -10.98
C VAL A 1 -7.67 -17.71 -10.85
N TYR A 2 -8.54 -16.79 -10.44
CA TYR A 2 -9.99 -17.01 -10.38
C TYR A 2 -10.56 -17.20 -11.80
N ASP A 3 -11.39 -18.23 -11.98
CA ASP A 3 -11.90 -18.65 -13.29
C ASP A 3 -13.08 -17.81 -13.83
N LYS A 4 -13.58 -16.87 -13.01
CA LYS A 4 -14.76 -16.03 -13.31
C LYS A 4 -16.07 -16.81 -13.58
N HIS A 5 -16.15 -18.06 -13.13
CA HIS A 5 -17.33 -18.92 -13.36
C HIS A 5 -18.64 -18.23 -12.97
N CYS A 6 -18.69 -17.59 -11.79
CA CYS A 6 -19.91 -16.94 -11.31
C CYS A 6 -20.29 -15.67 -12.09
N LEU A 7 -19.39 -15.11 -12.90
CA LEU A 7 -19.71 -13.92 -13.71
C LEU A 7 -20.68 -14.24 -14.85
N GLY A 8 -20.74 -15.51 -15.28
CA GLY A 8 -21.64 -16.01 -16.30
C GLY A 8 -23.03 -16.46 -15.81
N LEU A 9 -23.27 -16.43 -14.50
CA LEU A 9 -24.56 -16.81 -13.92
C LEU A 9 -25.64 -15.76 -14.25
N SER A 10 -26.86 -16.21 -14.52
CA SER A 10 -27.99 -15.31 -14.63
C SER A 10 -28.37 -14.69 -13.28
N LYS A 11 -29.12 -13.59 -13.33
CA LYS A 11 -29.58 -12.92 -12.10
C LYS A 11 -30.44 -13.87 -11.25
N GLU A 12 -31.30 -14.66 -11.89
CA GLU A 12 -32.20 -15.64 -11.26
C GLU A 12 -31.38 -16.73 -10.56
N GLU A 13 -30.30 -17.22 -11.19
CA GLU A 13 -29.40 -18.23 -10.58
C GLU A 13 -28.67 -17.66 -9.38
N VAL A 14 -28.20 -16.41 -9.43
CA VAL A 14 -27.57 -15.73 -8.31
C VAL A 14 -28.55 -15.58 -7.16
N GLU A 15 -29.78 -15.09 -7.41
CA GLU A 15 -30.84 -14.93 -6.40
C GLU A 15 -31.22 -16.28 -5.76
N ALA A 16 -31.35 -17.34 -6.56
CA ALA A 16 -31.63 -18.69 -6.06
C ALA A 16 -30.49 -19.22 -5.17
N ASN A 17 -29.24 -18.99 -5.52
CA ASN A 17 -28.08 -19.40 -4.72
C ASN A 17 -28.04 -18.63 -3.40
N LEU A 18 -28.32 -17.32 -3.40
CA LEU A 18 -28.40 -16.51 -2.18
C LEU A 18 -29.57 -16.96 -1.27
N ALA A 19 -30.76 -17.19 -1.85
CA ALA A 19 -31.92 -17.70 -1.11
C ALA A 19 -31.67 -19.09 -0.50
N ALA A 20 -30.86 -19.93 -1.16
CA ALA A 20 -30.45 -21.24 -0.64
C ALA A 20 -29.36 -21.14 0.46
N GLY A 21 -28.94 -19.95 0.85
CA GLY A 21 -27.91 -19.73 1.89
C GLY A 21 -26.50 -20.19 1.48
N LYS A 22 -26.22 -20.29 0.18
CA LYS A 22 -24.85 -20.64 -0.25
C LYS A 22 -23.86 -19.54 0.13
N PRO A 23 -22.66 -19.89 0.62
CA PRO A 23 -21.65 -18.90 0.95
C PRO A 23 -21.20 -18.17 -0.33
N TRP A 24 -21.00 -16.87 -0.22
CA TRP A 24 -20.61 -16.01 -1.33
C TRP A 24 -19.56 -14.99 -0.92
N VAL A 25 -18.88 -14.42 -1.89
CA VAL A 25 -17.93 -13.32 -1.74
C VAL A 25 -18.14 -12.31 -2.86
N ILE A 26 -17.76 -11.06 -2.64
CA ILE A 26 -17.68 -10.06 -3.71
C ILE A 26 -16.22 -9.97 -4.15
N ARG A 27 -15.99 -10.02 -5.46
CA ARG A 27 -14.67 -9.87 -6.08
C ARG A 27 -14.60 -8.66 -6.97
N LEU A 28 -13.44 -8.07 -7.06
CA LEU A 28 -13.10 -7.13 -8.13
C LEU A 28 -13.12 -7.90 -9.46
N ASN A 29 -13.70 -7.29 -10.49
CA ASN A 29 -13.69 -7.83 -11.85
C ASN A 29 -12.75 -7.00 -12.73
N ILE A 30 -11.51 -7.46 -12.88
CA ILE A 30 -10.49 -6.78 -13.69
C ILE A 30 -10.59 -7.27 -15.15
N PRO A 31 -10.62 -6.36 -16.16
CA PRO A 31 -10.48 -6.75 -17.56
C PRO A 31 -9.19 -7.53 -17.78
N ARG A 32 -9.23 -8.61 -18.56
CA ARG A 32 -8.05 -9.44 -18.82
C ARG A 32 -7.11 -8.82 -19.86
N GLU A 33 -7.65 -7.98 -20.74
CA GLU A 33 -6.89 -7.29 -21.77
C GLU A 33 -6.43 -5.92 -21.29
N GLY A 34 -5.34 -5.43 -21.92
CA GLY A 34 -4.77 -4.12 -21.61
C GLY A 34 -3.82 -4.14 -20.42
N THR A 35 -3.50 -2.95 -19.94
CA THR A 35 -2.56 -2.71 -18.85
C THR A 35 -3.18 -1.74 -17.84
N THR A 36 -2.64 -1.77 -16.62
CA THR A 36 -2.88 -0.77 -15.58
C THR A 36 -1.57 -0.07 -15.28
N THR A 37 -1.53 1.24 -15.46
CA THR A 37 -0.38 2.07 -15.13
C THR A 37 -0.72 2.93 -13.92
N PHE A 38 0.24 3.09 -13.01
CA PHE A 38 0.16 4.05 -11.92
C PHE A 38 1.51 4.74 -11.74
N HIS A 39 1.47 5.95 -11.22
CA HIS A 39 2.66 6.72 -10.87
C HIS A 39 2.98 6.56 -9.39
N ASP A 40 4.25 6.34 -9.09
CA ASP A 40 4.82 6.35 -7.74
C ASP A 40 5.93 7.41 -7.68
N GLU A 41 5.93 8.24 -6.65
CA GLU A 41 6.88 9.36 -6.56
C GLU A 41 8.34 8.90 -6.46
N ILE A 42 8.59 7.67 -6.01
CA ILE A 42 9.94 7.11 -5.87
C ILE A 42 10.31 6.22 -7.07
N TYR A 43 9.37 5.37 -7.51
CA TYR A 43 9.63 4.37 -8.56
C TYR A 43 9.18 4.82 -9.95
N GLY A 44 8.55 6.00 -10.09
CA GLY A 44 8.04 6.50 -11.37
C GLY A 44 6.84 5.71 -11.88
N ASP A 45 6.66 5.70 -13.19
CA ASP A 45 5.53 5.03 -13.83
C ASP A 45 5.71 3.51 -13.87
N ILE A 46 4.79 2.79 -13.25
CA ILE A 46 4.76 1.33 -13.20
C ILE A 46 3.56 0.83 -13.97
N THR A 47 3.83 0.00 -14.98
CA THR A 47 2.79 -0.59 -15.85
C THR A 47 2.76 -2.10 -15.67
N VAL A 48 1.57 -2.64 -15.38
CA VAL A 48 1.36 -4.08 -15.16
C VAL A 48 0.30 -4.59 -16.14
N PRO A 49 0.52 -5.71 -16.85
CA PRO A 49 -0.51 -6.36 -17.64
C PRO A 49 -1.72 -6.78 -16.79
N ASN A 50 -2.93 -6.49 -17.25
CA ASN A 50 -4.14 -6.79 -16.49
C ASN A 50 -4.35 -8.29 -16.21
N ASN A 51 -3.84 -9.16 -17.07
CA ASN A 51 -3.91 -10.62 -16.88
C ASN A 51 -3.03 -11.15 -15.74
N GLU A 52 -2.09 -10.34 -15.23
CA GLU A 52 -1.28 -10.64 -14.05
C GLU A 52 -1.96 -10.20 -12.75
N LEU A 53 -2.99 -9.35 -12.85
CA LEU A 53 -3.76 -8.90 -11.69
C LEU A 53 -4.84 -9.94 -11.34
N ASP A 54 -4.96 -10.27 -10.06
CA ASP A 54 -6.00 -11.15 -9.56
C ASP A 54 -7.30 -10.40 -9.25
N ASP A 55 -8.44 -11.05 -9.49
CA ASP A 55 -9.76 -10.56 -9.06
C ASP A 55 -9.89 -10.75 -7.54
N MET A 56 -9.25 -9.87 -6.77
CA MET A 56 -9.19 -9.98 -5.30
C MET A 56 -10.57 -9.97 -4.66
N ILE A 57 -10.71 -10.66 -3.54
CA ILE A 57 -11.92 -10.59 -2.73
C ILE A 57 -12.02 -9.22 -2.08
N LEU A 58 -13.16 -8.58 -2.23
CA LEU A 58 -13.49 -7.29 -1.59
C LEU A 58 -14.26 -7.51 -0.29
N ILE A 59 -15.34 -8.30 -0.36
CA ILE A 59 -16.17 -8.68 0.81
C ILE A 59 -16.09 -10.19 0.98
N LYS A 60 -15.76 -10.61 2.20
CA LYS A 60 -15.67 -12.02 2.60
C LYS A 60 -17.07 -12.62 2.84
N SER A 61 -17.13 -13.95 2.94
CA SER A 61 -18.37 -14.68 3.20
C SER A 61 -19.00 -14.39 4.58
N ASP A 62 -18.23 -13.83 5.51
CA ASP A 62 -18.71 -13.36 6.83
C ASP A 62 -19.28 -11.92 6.77
N GLY A 63 -19.30 -11.30 5.60
CA GLY A 63 -19.78 -9.94 5.38
C GLY A 63 -18.77 -8.84 5.66
N PHE A 64 -17.57 -9.17 6.16
CA PHE A 64 -16.52 -8.17 6.42
C PHE A 64 -15.69 -7.87 5.17
N PRO A 65 -15.25 -6.63 4.96
CA PRO A 65 -14.33 -6.28 3.89
C PRO A 65 -12.96 -6.94 4.13
N THR A 66 -12.24 -7.17 3.03
CA THR A 66 -10.79 -7.44 3.12
C THR A 66 -10.04 -6.14 3.40
N TYR A 67 -8.81 -6.25 3.91
CA TYR A 67 -7.93 -5.09 4.08
C TYR A 67 -7.79 -4.29 2.77
N ASN A 68 -7.56 -4.97 1.66
CA ASN A 68 -7.36 -4.34 0.35
C ASN A 68 -8.57 -3.57 -0.19
N PHE A 69 -9.76 -3.84 0.33
CA PHE A 69 -10.96 -3.07 0.00
C PHE A 69 -11.18 -1.94 1.00
N ALA A 70 -11.05 -2.25 2.30
CA ALA A 70 -11.29 -1.30 3.37
C ALA A 70 -10.34 -0.08 3.27
N ASN A 71 -9.03 -0.31 2.99
CA ASN A 71 -8.07 0.79 2.91
C ASN A 71 -8.42 1.81 1.82
N VAL A 72 -8.90 1.37 0.65
CA VAL A 72 -9.31 2.29 -0.44
C VAL A 72 -10.52 3.12 -0.03
N ILE A 73 -11.49 2.48 0.66
CA ILE A 73 -12.69 3.17 1.15
C ILE A 73 -12.32 4.19 2.25
N ASP A 74 -11.49 3.76 3.20
CA ASP A 74 -11.06 4.60 4.32
C ASP A 74 -10.21 5.78 3.82
N ASP A 75 -9.26 5.54 2.94
CA ASP A 75 -8.41 6.59 2.35
C ASP A 75 -9.27 7.64 1.63
N HIS A 76 -10.27 7.23 0.85
CA HIS A 76 -11.17 8.16 0.19
C HIS A 76 -12.04 8.93 1.18
N LEU A 77 -12.70 8.25 2.12
CA LEU A 77 -13.60 8.89 3.09
C LEU A 77 -12.87 9.78 4.10
N MET A 78 -11.59 9.50 4.37
CA MET A 78 -10.72 10.32 5.22
C MET A 78 -9.99 11.43 4.44
N GLU A 79 -10.26 11.55 3.14
CA GLU A 79 -9.64 12.56 2.26
C GLU A 79 -8.10 12.48 2.26
N ILE A 80 -7.56 11.25 2.26
CA ILE A 80 -6.12 11.02 2.20
C ILE A 80 -5.59 11.44 0.82
N THR A 81 -4.66 12.37 0.80
CA THR A 81 -4.04 12.89 -0.43
C THR A 81 -2.80 12.12 -0.85
N HIS A 82 -2.04 11.60 0.12
CA HIS A 82 -0.80 10.87 -0.10
C HIS A 82 -0.79 9.58 0.69
N VAL A 83 -0.55 8.45 0.02
CA VAL A 83 -0.39 7.12 0.64
C VAL A 83 1.08 6.80 0.73
N VAL A 84 1.66 6.96 1.93
CA VAL A 84 3.07 6.68 2.23
C VAL A 84 3.17 5.35 2.95
N ARG A 85 3.84 4.35 2.36
CA ARG A 85 3.94 2.99 2.93
C ARG A 85 5.13 2.22 2.36
N GLY A 86 5.40 1.03 2.88
CA GLY A 86 6.49 0.18 2.40
C GLY A 86 6.27 -0.33 0.97
N ASN A 87 7.35 -0.55 0.24
CA ASN A 87 7.32 -0.98 -1.16
C ASN A 87 6.77 -2.39 -1.39
N GLU A 88 6.52 -3.18 -0.33
CA GLU A 88 5.80 -4.45 -0.42
C GLU A 88 4.38 -4.32 -0.97
N TYR A 89 3.81 -3.11 -0.96
CA TYR A 89 2.48 -2.81 -1.50
C TYR A 89 2.49 -2.40 -2.97
N LEU A 90 3.64 -2.22 -3.61
CA LEU A 90 3.74 -1.87 -5.04
C LEU A 90 2.93 -2.82 -5.93
N ALA A 91 3.02 -4.13 -5.67
CA ALA A 91 2.26 -5.14 -6.41
C ALA A 91 0.73 -5.06 -6.22
N SER A 92 0.26 -4.38 -5.17
CA SER A 92 -1.17 -4.20 -4.88
C SER A 92 -1.72 -2.89 -5.42
N ALA A 93 -0.89 -1.86 -5.61
CA ALA A 93 -1.30 -0.53 -6.05
C ALA A 93 -2.14 -0.54 -7.36
N PRO A 94 -1.80 -1.34 -8.40
CA PRO A 94 -2.62 -1.41 -9.61
C PRO A 94 -4.07 -1.85 -9.34
N LYS A 95 -4.28 -2.76 -8.38
CA LYS A 95 -5.61 -3.25 -8.00
C LYS A 95 -6.41 -2.19 -7.24
N TYR A 96 -5.74 -1.37 -6.43
CA TYR A 96 -6.37 -0.24 -5.75
C TYR A 96 -6.81 0.83 -6.74
N ASN A 97 -5.99 1.14 -7.75
CA ASN A 97 -6.36 2.07 -8.81
C ASN A 97 -7.63 1.61 -9.54
N ARG A 98 -7.76 0.30 -9.81
CA ARG A 98 -8.99 -0.25 -10.38
C ARG A 98 -10.23 -0.04 -9.51
N LEU A 99 -10.08 -0.01 -8.18
CA LEU A 99 -11.18 0.32 -7.28
C LEU A 99 -11.51 1.81 -7.34
N TYR A 100 -10.51 2.70 -7.24
CA TYR A 100 -10.72 4.15 -7.39
C TYR A 100 -11.42 4.48 -8.72
N GLU A 101 -10.94 3.90 -9.83
CA GLU A 101 -11.55 4.07 -11.15
C GLU A 101 -13.00 3.56 -11.19
N ALA A 102 -13.29 2.38 -10.62
CA ALA A 102 -14.62 1.80 -10.58
C ALA A 102 -15.62 2.64 -9.79
N PHE A 103 -15.15 3.34 -8.75
CA PHE A 103 -15.97 4.28 -7.97
C PHE A 103 -16.02 5.69 -8.56
N GLY A 104 -15.18 6.00 -9.56
CA GLY A 104 -15.04 7.35 -10.11
C GLY A 104 -14.37 8.31 -9.14
N TRP A 105 -13.51 7.81 -8.26
CA TRP A 105 -12.78 8.57 -7.25
C TRP A 105 -11.41 8.99 -7.75
N GLU A 106 -10.89 10.08 -7.19
CA GLU A 106 -9.52 10.53 -7.43
C GLU A 106 -8.53 9.56 -6.77
N ILE A 107 -7.47 9.22 -7.51
CA ILE A 107 -6.40 8.33 -7.02
C ILE A 107 -5.43 9.18 -6.20
N PRO A 108 -5.09 8.79 -4.96
CA PRO A 108 -4.11 9.51 -4.15
C PRO A 108 -2.69 9.40 -4.73
N VAL A 109 -1.82 10.29 -4.32
CA VAL A 109 -0.38 10.21 -4.64
C VAL A 109 0.23 9.03 -3.89
N TYR A 110 0.98 8.17 -4.58
CA TYR A 110 1.67 7.05 -3.98
C TYR A 110 3.14 7.36 -3.72
N VAL A 111 3.59 7.03 -2.51
CA VAL A 111 4.99 7.13 -2.08
C VAL A 111 5.36 5.81 -1.41
N HIS A 112 5.96 4.88 -2.15
CA HIS A 112 6.37 3.59 -1.60
C HIS A 112 7.82 3.65 -1.12
N CYS A 113 8.00 3.73 0.20
CA CYS A 113 9.31 3.80 0.83
C CYS A 113 10.08 2.47 0.70
N PRO A 114 11.41 2.52 0.55
CA PRO A 114 12.26 1.33 0.55
C PRO A 114 12.16 0.59 1.90
N LEU A 115 12.47 -0.70 1.88
CA LEU A 115 12.50 -1.51 3.10
C LEU A 115 13.75 -1.19 3.93
N ILE A 116 13.57 -1.01 5.22
CA ILE A 116 14.67 -0.97 6.18
C ILE A 116 15.10 -2.42 6.46
N THR A 117 16.37 -2.71 6.25
CA THR A 117 16.95 -4.04 6.37
C THR A 117 18.08 -4.07 7.41
N ASP A 118 18.37 -5.26 7.92
CA ASP A 118 19.58 -5.53 8.70
C ASP A 118 20.82 -5.69 7.78
N GLU A 119 21.96 -5.94 8.36
CA GLU A 119 23.25 -6.18 7.67
C GLU A 119 23.23 -7.37 6.70
N ASN A 120 22.27 -8.29 6.84
CA ASN A 120 22.05 -9.44 5.98
C ASN A 120 20.97 -9.18 4.92
N HIS A 121 20.59 -7.93 4.68
CA HIS A 121 19.52 -7.50 3.77
C HIS A 121 18.14 -8.10 4.11
N LYS A 122 17.92 -8.52 5.36
CA LYS A 122 16.65 -9.04 5.82
C LYS A 122 15.81 -7.91 6.40
N LYS A 123 14.53 -7.83 6.01
CA LYS A 123 13.59 -6.82 6.50
C LYS A 123 13.56 -6.79 8.02
N LEU A 124 13.77 -5.63 8.61
CA LEU A 124 13.57 -5.42 10.04
C LEU A 124 12.10 -5.61 10.39
N SER A 125 11.82 -6.33 11.45
CA SER A 125 10.47 -6.56 11.93
C SER A 125 10.43 -6.53 13.46
N LYS A 126 9.28 -6.14 14.02
CA LYS A 126 9.04 -6.16 15.48
C LYS A 126 9.25 -7.54 16.12
N ARG A 127 9.22 -8.62 15.32
CA ARG A 127 9.45 -10.00 15.80
C ARG A 127 10.93 -10.33 15.98
N CYS A 128 11.83 -9.54 15.41
CA CYS A 128 13.28 -9.77 15.50
C CYS A 128 13.92 -9.06 16.71
N GLY A 129 13.13 -8.32 17.53
CA GLY A 129 13.62 -7.54 18.66
C GLY A 129 14.44 -6.30 18.23
N HIS A 130 14.42 -5.26 19.05
CA HIS A 130 15.28 -4.06 18.93
C HIS A 130 15.03 -3.17 17.68
N ALA A 131 13.84 -3.19 17.10
CA ALA A 131 13.49 -2.38 15.93
C ALA A 131 12.42 -1.30 16.20
N SER A 132 11.94 -1.17 17.44
CA SER A 132 11.02 -0.10 17.81
C SER A 132 11.77 1.14 18.32
N TYR A 133 11.11 2.29 18.25
CA TYR A 133 11.63 3.53 18.86
C TYR A 133 11.91 3.35 20.36
N GLU A 134 11.00 2.71 21.07
CA GLU A 134 11.11 2.43 22.50
C GLU A 134 12.35 1.59 22.83
N ASP A 135 12.61 0.55 22.04
CA ASP A 135 13.81 -0.29 22.21
C ASP A 135 15.11 0.52 22.09
N LEU A 136 15.15 1.48 21.14
CA LEU A 136 16.32 2.34 20.94
C LEU A 136 16.52 3.30 22.12
N ILE A 137 15.44 3.89 22.64
CA ILE A 137 15.50 4.76 23.82
C ILE A 137 15.94 3.97 25.06
N GLU A 138 15.45 2.76 25.27
CA GLU A 138 15.90 1.89 26.36
C GLU A 138 17.39 1.51 26.27
N GLN A 139 17.93 1.43 25.05
CA GLN A 139 19.37 1.24 24.82
C GLN A 139 20.20 2.51 25.04
N GLY A 140 19.57 3.64 25.33
CA GLY A 140 20.24 4.90 25.66
C GLY A 140 20.46 5.83 24.47
N PHE A 141 19.87 5.56 23.31
CA PHE A 141 19.89 6.53 22.21
C PHE A 141 18.97 7.71 22.52
N VAL A 142 19.42 8.92 22.23
CA VAL A 142 18.62 10.13 22.42
C VAL A 142 17.62 10.30 21.27
N SER A 143 16.44 10.81 21.58
CA SER A 143 15.31 10.93 20.62
C SER A 143 15.69 11.66 19.36
N GLU A 144 16.40 12.77 19.47
CA GLU A 144 16.83 13.60 18.35
C GLU A 144 17.72 12.84 17.37
N ALA A 145 18.65 12.03 17.91
CA ALA A 145 19.53 11.21 17.09
C ALA A 145 18.77 10.10 16.36
N VAL A 146 17.79 9.47 17.04
CA VAL A 146 16.93 8.45 16.43
C VAL A 146 16.09 9.04 15.29
N VAL A 147 15.46 10.19 15.51
CA VAL A 147 14.64 10.86 14.48
C VAL A 147 15.51 11.28 13.29
N ASN A 148 16.67 11.90 13.54
CA ASN A 148 17.61 12.28 12.49
C ASN A 148 18.08 11.07 11.67
N TYR A 149 18.45 9.98 12.33
CA TYR A 149 18.90 8.77 11.66
C TYR A 149 17.80 8.12 10.81
N VAL A 150 16.58 8.01 11.35
CA VAL A 150 15.44 7.41 10.63
C VAL A 150 15.09 8.25 9.41
N ALA A 151 15.14 9.58 9.48
CA ALA A 151 14.88 10.45 8.35
C ALA A 151 15.86 10.20 7.19
N LEU A 152 17.11 9.89 7.48
CA LEU A 152 18.16 9.64 6.47
C LEU A 152 18.14 8.20 5.89
N LEU A 153 17.33 7.28 6.42
CA LEU A 153 17.31 5.89 5.94
C LEU A 153 16.70 5.71 4.54
N GLY A 154 16.05 6.70 4.00
CA GLY A 154 15.45 6.64 2.68
C GLY A 154 15.38 8.00 1.99
N TRP A 155 15.98 9.01 2.60
CA TRP A 155 16.04 10.37 2.08
C TRP A 155 17.47 10.88 2.09
N CYS A 156 17.88 11.53 1.01
CA CYS A 156 19.20 12.13 0.87
C CYS A 156 19.05 13.64 0.64
N PRO A 157 19.55 14.49 1.57
CA PRO A 157 19.54 15.93 1.35
C PRO A 157 20.48 16.31 0.21
N THR A 158 20.17 17.39 -0.47
CA THR A 158 20.93 17.86 -1.65
C THR A 158 22.37 18.28 -1.36
N ASP A 159 22.65 18.64 -0.10
CA ASP A 159 23.96 19.09 0.38
C ASP A 159 24.78 17.98 1.07
N ASN A 160 24.27 16.74 1.11
CA ASN A 160 24.87 15.58 1.81
C ASN A 160 25.07 15.82 3.33
N ARG A 161 24.32 16.69 3.94
CA ARG A 161 24.36 16.93 5.38
C ARG A 161 23.73 15.74 6.11
N GLU A 162 24.35 15.33 7.23
CA GLU A 162 23.92 14.14 7.99
C GLU A 162 23.36 14.47 9.38
N ILE A 163 23.48 15.72 9.84
CA ILE A 163 23.03 16.13 11.17
C ILE A 163 22.05 17.28 11.05
N PHE A 164 20.84 17.05 11.53
CA PHE A 164 19.74 18.02 11.53
C PHE A 164 19.06 18.06 12.89
N SER A 165 18.62 19.24 13.30
CA SER A 165 17.56 19.35 14.30
C SER A 165 16.22 18.98 13.68
N LEU A 166 15.17 18.80 14.49
CA LEU A 166 13.84 18.51 13.95
C LEU A 166 13.31 19.66 13.09
N GLU A 167 13.55 20.90 13.49
CA GLU A 167 13.18 22.09 12.74
C GLU A 167 13.88 22.14 11.39
N GLU A 168 15.17 21.86 11.34
CA GLU A 168 15.95 21.80 10.12
C GLU A 168 15.49 20.66 9.19
N LEU A 169 15.11 19.49 9.77
CA LEU A 169 14.51 18.38 8.98
C LEU A 169 13.19 18.81 8.36
N VAL A 170 12.32 19.51 9.09
CA VAL A 170 11.03 19.99 8.57
C VAL A 170 11.24 20.96 7.41
N GLU A 171 12.27 21.83 7.46
CA GLU A 171 12.58 22.79 6.40
C GLU A 171 13.23 22.13 5.18
N ALA A 172 14.06 21.11 5.39
CA ALA A 172 14.88 20.50 4.34
C ALA A 172 14.21 19.30 3.66
N PHE A 173 13.30 18.61 4.35
CA PHE A 173 12.71 17.35 3.89
C PHE A 173 11.85 17.55 2.64
N ASP A 174 12.17 16.80 1.61
CA ASP A 174 11.40 16.70 0.37
C ASP A 174 11.31 15.23 -0.04
N TYR A 175 10.11 14.66 -0.01
CA TYR A 175 9.88 13.25 -0.33
C TYR A 175 10.25 12.88 -1.77
N THR A 176 10.35 13.85 -2.68
CA THR A 176 10.80 13.62 -4.06
C THR A 176 12.28 13.26 -4.17
N HIS A 177 13.05 13.44 -3.09
CA HIS A 177 14.45 13.02 -2.96
C HIS A 177 14.63 11.72 -2.15
N MET A 178 13.57 10.93 -2.00
CA MET A 178 13.66 9.57 -1.44
C MET A 178 14.20 8.58 -2.48
N SER A 179 14.92 7.53 -2.03
CA SER A 179 15.57 6.53 -2.91
C SER A 179 15.53 5.12 -2.32
#